data_36fe45c77a92568321dc5ff4d66bcbb8
#
_entry.id   36fe45c77a92568321dc5ff4d66bcbb8
#
_cell.length_a   1.000
_cell.length_b   1.000
_cell.length_c   1.000
_cell.angle_alpha   90.00
_cell.angle_beta   90.00
_cell.angle_gamma   90.00
#
_symmetry.space_group_name_H-M   'P 1'
#
loop_
_entity.id
_entity.type
_entity.pdbx_description
1 polymer ?
#
loop_
_entity_poly.entity_id
_entity_poly.type
_entity_poly.pdbx_seq_one_letter_code
_entity_poly.pdbx_strand_id
1 'polypeptide(L)'
;ISDLSFPPAFSRAALPFGLVRRELSCEGYPIDLRCPGSDVIMIETANYGRTDDKICDADPFQMENINCYLPDAYKIVSQRYGFYDQSDKPSPYCRLFICPGTLKAVGDPAFVFEAEQQSGAWCKDPLQAGDKVYFMPWTPYRTDTLIEYASLDDLRSGRQTTTYKLPHRVDGTGFVAYDGAIFFNKERTRNIVKFDLRTRIKSGEAIVANANYHDTSPYRWGGKTDIDLAVDERGLWVIYATEQNNGRIVLSQLNPYTLRFEATWETVYDKRSASNAFMVCGILHVVRSTYEENESEASKSQIDYVYNTKLGQGEYVNILFPNQYQYIAAVDYNPRDNQLYVWNNFYILRYNLEFGPPDPDEGKTHYGLYGV
;
A
#
# COMPACT_ATOMS: atom_id res chain seq x y z
N ILE A 1 -30.76 1.68 -8.20
CA ILE A 1 -29.77 2.51 -8.91
C ILE A 1 -29.25 3.51 -7.91
N SER A 2 -27.95 3.55 -7.71
CA SER A 2 -27.29 4.59 -6.91
C SER A 2 -26.89 5.71 -7.85
N ASP A 3 -27.40 6.89 -7.61
CA ASP A 3 -27.11 8.09 -8.36
C ASP A 3 -26.25 9.02 -7.47
N LEU A 4 -25.01 9.25 -7.86
CA LEU A 4 -24.04 10.04 -7.12
C LEU A 4 -23.47 11.11 -8.03
N SER A 5 -23.71 12.34 -7.69
CA SER A 5 -23.18 13.50 -8.41
C SER A 5 -22.09 14.16 -7.57
N PHE A 6 -20.91 14.35 -8.17
CA PHE A 6 -19.73 14.90 -7.52
C PHE A 6 -19.26 16.17 -8.20
N PRO A 7 -18.87 17.19 -7.45
CA PRO A 7 -17.89 18.13 -7.96
C PRO A 7 -16.53 17.43 -8.01
N PRO A 8 -15.64 17.85 -8.92
CA PRO A 8 -14.28 17.34 -8.90
C PRO A 8 -13.59 17.81 -7.65
N ALA A 9 -12.60 17.03 -7.34
CA ALA A 9 -11.68 17.27 -6.28
C ALA A 9 -11.23 18.71 -6.20
N PHE A 10 -11.44 19.35 -5.05
CA PHE A 10 -10.93 20.68 -4.78
C PHE A 10 -9.48 20.60 -4.36
N SER A 11 -8.59 21.05 -5.22
CA SER A 11 -7.36 21.69 -4.77
C SER A 11 -7.72 22.92 -3.89
N ARG A 12 -6.97 23.22 -2.86
CA ARG A 12 -7.21 24.30 -1.87
C ARG A 12 -7.36 25.72 -2.43
N ALA A 13 -7.35 25.92 -3.74
CA ALA A 13 -7.74 27.15 -4.37
C ALA A 13 -9.21 27.02 -4.77
N ALA A 14 -10.05 27.82 -4.16
CA ALA A 14 -11.46 27.94 -4.54
C ALA A 14 -11.56 28.31 -6.02
N LEU A 15 -11.66 27.28 -6.87
CA LEU A 15 -12.07 27.47 -8.25
C LEU A 15 -13.61 27.45 -8.25
N PRO A 16 -14.24 28.51 -8.80
CA PRO A 16 -15.70 28.64 -8.80
C PRO A 16 -16.42 27.59 -9.67
N PHE A 17 -15.69 26.69 -10.32
CA PHE A 17 -16.23 25.64 -11.20
C PHE A 17 -15.44 24.35 -11.02
N GLY A 18 -15.82 23.56 -10.03
CA GLY A 18 -15.36 22.18 -9.97
C GLY A 18 -15.98 21.33 -11.06
N LEU A 19 -15.28 20.32 -11.62
CA LEU A 19 -15.85 19.30 -12.51
C LEU A 19 -16.85 18.46 -11.70
N VAL A 20 -18.12 18.54 -11.94
CA VAL A 20 -19.11 17.64 -11.36
C VAL A 20 -19.07 16.32 -12.12
N ARG A 21 -18.84 15.24 -11.42
CA ARG A 21 -18.86 13.89 -11.99
C ARG A 21 -20.03 13.12 -11.41
N ARG A 22 -20.74 12.40 -12.24
CA ARG A 22 -21.82 11.53 -11.85
C ARG A 22 -21.38 10.09 -12.03
N GLU A 23 -21.43 9.32 -10.95
CA GLU A 23 -21.16 7.89 -10.96
C GLU A 23 -22.46 7.13 -10.69
N LEU A 24 -22.68 6.10 -11.49
CA LEU A 24 -23.87 5.24 -11.42
C LEU A 24 -23.43 3.79 -11.30
N SER A 25 -24.12 3.05 -10.46
CA SER A 25 -23.92 1.61 -10.33
C SER A 25 -25.25 0.90 -10.13
N CYS A 26 -25.39 -0.28 -10.71
CA CYS A 26 -26.54 -1.13 -10.52
C CYS A 26 -26.46 -1.86 -9.18
N GLU A 27 -27.62 -2.31 -8.67
CA GLU A 27 -27.67 -3.11 -7.44
C GLU A 27 -26.82 -4.37 -7.58
N GLY A 28 -26.05 -4.66 -6.54
CA GLY A 28 -25.09 -5.77 -6.55
C GLY A 28 -23.71 -5.44 -7.14
N TYR A 29 -23.54 -4.26 -7.75
CA TYR A 29 -22.24 -3.81 -8.26
C TYR A 29 -21.65 -2.70 -7.38
N PRO A 30 -20.34 -2.72 -7.14
CA PRO A 30 -19.70 -1.68 -6.35
C PRO A 30 -19.69 -0.35 -7.12
N ILE A 31 -19.90 0.73 -6.38
CA ILE A 31 -19.60 2.08 -6.85
C ILE A 31 -18.15 2.40 -6.45
N ASP A 32 -17.35 2.85 -7.39
CA ASP A 32 -15.94 3.14 -7.17
C ASP A 32 -15.71 4.65 -7.27
N LEU A 33 -15.48 5.26 -6.11
CA LEU A 33 -15.24 6.69 -6.00
C LEU A 33 -13.76 6.91 -5.72
N ARG A 34 -13.04 7.47 -6.69
CA ARG A 34 -11.62 7.73 -6.58
C ARG A 34 -11.27 9.18 -6.81
N CYS A 35 -10.41 9.69 -5.95
CA CYS A 35 -9.69 10.93 -6.17
C CYS A 35 -8.26 10.63 -6.58
N PRO A 36 -7.76 11.17 -7.68
CA PRO A 36 -6.34 11.12 -7.97
C PRO A 36 -5.57 12.07 -7.04
N GLY A 37 -4.47 11.58 -6.49
CA GLY A 37 -3.56 12.40 -5.69
C GLY A 37 -4.08 12.80 -4.32
N SER A 38 -3.90 14.06 -3.96
CA SER A 38 -4.31 14.65 -2.68
C SER A 38 -5.71 15.26 -2.70
N ASP A 39 -6.48 14.97 -3.73
CA ASP A 39 -7.79 15.54 -3.93
C ASP A 39 -8.84 14.87 -3.03
N VAL A 40 -9.88 15.61 -2.68
CA VAL A 40 -10.97 15.14 -1.82
C VAL A 40 -12.27 15.01 -2.60
N ILE A 41 -13.05 14.00 -2.29
CA ILE A 41 -14.39 13.83 -2.84
C ILE A 41 -15.37 14.59 -1.96
N MET A 42 -16.06 15.57 -2.55
CA MET A 42 -17.22 16.17 -1.94
C MET A 42 -18.48 15.61 -2.60
N ILE A 43 -19.32 14.96 -1.81
CA ILE A 43 -20.57 14.42 -2.29
C ILE A 43 -21.63 15.51 -2.20
N GLU A 44 -22.15 15.95 -3.33
CA GLU A 44 -23.25 16.91 -3.37
C GLU A 44 -24.61 16.24 -3.18
N THR A 45 -24.79 15.14 -3.87
CA THR A 45 -26.05 14.36 -3.80
C THR A 45 -25.75 12.87 -3.89
N ALA A 46 -26.57 12.08 -3.24
CA ALA A 46 -26.57 10.62 -3.38
C ALA A 46 -27.98 10.10 -3.30
N ASN A 47 -28.29 9.12 -4.13
CA ASN A 47 -29.55 8.40 -4.06
C ASN A 47 -29.31 6.89 -4.19
N TYR A 48 -30.10 6.12 -3.47
CA TYR A 48 -30.23 4.68 -3.64
C TYR A 48 -31.68 4.41 -4.02
N GLY A 49 -31.87 3.97 -5.25
CA GLY A 49 -33.17 3.73 -5.82
C GLY A 49 -33.16 4.00 -7.32
N ARG A 50 -34.27 3.74 -7.97
CA ARG A 50 -34.37 3.88 -9.41
C ARG A 50 -34.79 5.30 -9.80
N THR A 51 -33.96 5.96 -10.58
CA THR A 51 -34.21 7.32 -11.12
C THR A 51 -34.09 7.39 -12.63
N ASP A 52 -33.77 6.28 -13.29
CA ASP A 52 -33.59 6.20 -14.74
C ASP A 52 -34.06 4.83 -15.24
N ASP A 53 -34.78 4.80 -16.35
CA ASP A 53 -35.34 3.61 -16.99
C ASP A 53 -34.36 2.94 -17.99
N LYS A 54 -33.22 3.57 -18.26
CA LYS A 54 -32.27 3.14 -19.31
C LYS A 54 -31.03 2.45 -18.75
N ILE A 55 -30.88 2.43 -17.46
CA ILE A 55 -29.68 1.90 -16.80
C ILE A 55 -30.04 0.63 -16.06
N CYS A 56 -29.17 -0.38 -16.12
CA CYS A 56 -29.31 -1.66 -15.42
C CYS A 56 -30.46 -2.52 -15.98
N ASP A 57 -30.21 -3.26 -17.04
CA ASP A 57 -31.09 -4.24 -17.69
C ASP A 57 -32.20 -4.77 -16.76
N ALA A 58 -33.33 -4.10 -16.72
CA ALA A 58 -34.40 -4.40 -15.78
C ALA A 58 -35.65 -4.83 -16.53
N ASP A 59 -36.40 -5.73 -15.92
CA ASP A 59 -37.72 -6.15 -16.37
C ASP A 59 -38.61 -4.91 -16.57
N PRO A 60 -39.16 -4.68 -17.78
CA PRO A 60 -40.03 -3.54 -18.06
C PRO A 60 -41.19 -3.34 -17.10
N PHE A 61 -41.72 -4.43 -16.53
CA PHE A 61 -42.82 -4.38 -15.54
C PHE A 61 -42.37 -3.82 -14.17
N GLN A 62 -41.10 -3.87 -13.87
CA GLN A 62 -40.55 -3.29 -12.64
C GLN A 62 -40.14 -1.83 -12.81
N MET A 63 -40.30 -1.27 -14.02
CA MET A 63 -39.85 0.07 -14.41
C MET A 63 -40.96 1.14 -14.30
N GLU A 64 -42.14 0.80 -13.84
CA GLU A 64 -43.24 1.76 -13.74
C GLU A 64 -42.98 2.90 -12.75
N ASN A 65 -42.15 2.67 -11.74
CA ASN A 65 -41.81 3.68 -10.74
C ASN A 65 -40.31 4.05 -10.82
N ILE A 66 -40.01 5.17 -11.45
CA ILE A 66 -38.67 5.75 -11.57
C ILE A 66 -38.35 6.78 -10.46
N ASN A 67 -39.30 7.05 -9.57
CA ASN A 67 -39.14 8.02 -8.47
C ASN A 67 -38.83 7.31 -7.13
N CYS A 68 -37.91 6.39 -7.16
CA CYS A 68 -37.47 5.65 -5.96
C CYS A 68 -36.26 6.34 -5.33
N TYR A 69 -36.48 6.93 -4.17
CA TYR A 69 -35.43 7.62 -3.42
C TYR A 69 -35.32 7.03 -2.01
N LEU A 70 -34.09 6.74 -1.59
CA LEU A 70 -33.80 6.41 -0.19
C LEU A 70 -33.45 7.72 0.54
N PRO A 71 -34.29 8.20 1.49
CA PRO A 71 -34.06 9.50 2.14
C PRO A 71 -32.69 9.65 2.81
N ASP A 72 -32.15 8.57 3.34
CA ASP A 72 -30.85 8.56 4.02
C ASP A 72 -29.66 8.23 3.11
N ALA A 73 -29.87 8.05 1.81
CA ALA A 73 -28.80 7.67 0.88
C ALA A 73 -27.64 8.66 0.93
N TYR A 74 -27.91 9.96 0.89
CA TYR A 74 -26.88 11.00 1.01
C TYR A 74 -26.10 10.89 2.31
N LYS A 75 -26.79 10.73 3.43
CA LYS A 75 -26.16 10.58 4.75
C LYS A 75 -25.27 9.33 4.82
N ILE A 76 -25.74 8.21 4.31
CA ILE A 76 -24.98 6.95 4.29
C ILE A 76 -23.72 7.09 3.42
N VAL A 77 -23.89 7.66 2.23
CA VAL A 77 -22.79 7.82 1.29
C VAL A 77 -21.80 8.88 1.78
N SER A 78 -22.28 10.02 2.25
CA SER A 78 -21.41 11.09 2.77
C SER A 78 -20.67 10.66 4.04
N GLN A 79 -21.25 9.84 4.90
CA GLN A 79 -20.55 9.25 6.03
C GLN A 79 -19.47 8.24 5.63
N ARG A 80 -19.66 7.53 4.53
CA ARG A 80 -18.69 6.56 4.03
C ARG A 80 -17.56 7.18 3.20
N TYR A 81 -17.86 8.22 2.46
CA TYR A 81 -16.94 8.84 1.49
C TYR A 81 -16.70 10.34 1.73
N GLY A 82 -17.47 10.99 2.61
CA GLY A 82 -17.32 12.40 2.93
C GLY A 82 -16.28 12.67 4.01
N PHE A 83 -15.69 13.86 3.96
CA PHE A 83 -14.56 14.26 4.80
C PHE A 83 -14.91 14.60 6.25
N TYR A 84 -16.17 14.94 6.53
CA TYR A 84 -16.61 15.40 7.85
C TYR A 84 -17.90 14.72 8.28
N ASP A 85 -17.91 14.26 9.50
CA ASP A 85 -19.16 14.03 10.21
C ASP A 85 -19.69 15.38 10.76
N GLN A 86 -20.91 15.40 11.27
CA GLN A 86 -21.52 16.61 11.86
C GLN A 86 -20.80 17.15 13.11
N SER A 87 -19.69 16.51 13.53
CA SER A 87 -18.89 16.88 14.70
C SER A 87 -17.50 17.45 14.36
N ASP A 88 -17.25 17.80 13.10
CA ASP A 88 -15.93 18.27 12.59
C ASP A 88 -14.80 17.25 12.79
N LYS A 89 -15.09 15.98 13.01
CA LYS A 89 -14.09 14.94 13.08
C LYS A 89 -13.93 14.26 11.72
N PRO A 90 -12.69 13.96 11.29
CA PRO A 90 -12.46 13.25 10.05
C PRO A 90 -13.16 11.89 10.07
N SER A 91 -13.93 11.59 9.03
CA SER A 91 -14.60 10.30 8.88
C SER A 91 -13.57 9.16 8.87
N PRO A 92 -13.75 8.08 9.62
CA PRO A 92 -12.81 6.97 9.65
C PRO A 92 -12.70 6.20 8.33
N TYR A 93 -13.53 6.51 7.34
CA TYR A 93 -13.62 5.75 6.09
C TYR A 93 -13.01 6.44 4.86
N CYS A 94 -12.73 7.73 4.92
CA CYS A 94 -11.92 8.41 3.91
C CYS A 94 -10.61 8.84 4.58
N ARG A 95 -9.75 7.88 4.91
CA ARG A 95 -8.41 8.18 5.40
C ARG A 95 -7.54 8.55 4.20
N LEU A 96 -7.49 9.82 3.88
CA LEU A 96 -6.32 10.36 3.25
C LEU A 96 -5.20 10.28 4.28
N PHE A 97 -4.25 9.41 4.03
CA PHE A 97 -2.99 9.49 4.75
C PHE A 97 -2.30 10.77 4.29
N ILE A 98 -2.16 11.70 5.21
CA ILE A 98 -1.39 12.92 4.95
C ILE A 98 0.07 12.53 4.97
N CYS A 99 0.82 12.90 3.93
CA CYS A 99 2.25 12.72 3.89
C CYS A 99 2.89 13.39 5.13
N PRO A 100 3.62 12.65 5.97
CA PRO A 100 4.23 13.21 7.17
C PRO A 100 5.39 14.14 6.88
N GLY A 101 5.90 14.15 5.65
CA GLY A 101 7.02 14.97 5.21
C GLY A 101 8.22 14.16 4.76
N THR A 102 9.37 14.81 4.64
CA THR A 102 10.62 14.17 4.23
C THR A 102 11.23 13.39 5.39
N LEU A 103 11.57 12.11 5.17
CA LEU A 103 12.24 11.30 6.18
C LEU A 103 13.59 11.91 6.57
N LYS A 104 13.82 12.11 7.86
CA LYS A 104 15.05 12.67 8.42
C LYS A 104 15.85 11.67 9.22
N ALA A 105 15.19 10.83 9.99
CA ALA A 105 15.86 9.83 10.81
C ALA A 105 14.98 8.60 11.03
N VAL A 106 15.64 7.48 11.28
CA VAL A 106 15.04 6.24 11.75
C VAL A 106 15.44 6.09 13.21
N GLY A 107 14.46 5.97 14.10
CA GLY A 107 14.69 5.79 15.53
C GLY A 107 15.27 4.43 15.87
N ASP A 108 15.59 4.22 17.12
CA ASP A 108 16.07 2.92 17.60
C ASP A 108 14.98 1.84 17.48
N PRO A 109 15.37 0.58 17.22
CA PRO A 109 14.42 -0.51 17.10
C PRO A 109 13.74 -0.82 18.45
N ALA A 110 12.41 -0.85 18.42
CA ALA A 110 11.61 -1.36 19.52
C ALA A 110 11.36 -2.87 19.31
N PHE A 111 11.86 -3.67 20.23
CA PHE A 111 11.67 -5.12 20.21
C PHE A 111 10.21 -5.48 20.43
N VAL A 112 9.69 -6.38 19.61
CA VAL A 112 8.34 -6.94 19.72
C VAL A 112 8.40 -8.34 20.30
N PHE A 113 9.05 -9.28 19.61
CA PHE A 113 9.32 -10.62 20.10
C PHE A 113 10.38 -11.34 19.22
N GLU A 114 10.83 -12.50 19.67
CA GLU A 114 11.74 -13.37 18.93
C GLU A 114 10.94 -14.49 18.25
N ALA A 115 11.03 -14.58 16.92
CA ALA A 115 10.37 -15.58 16.11
C ALA A 115 11.20 -16.88 16.06
N GLU A 116 10.54 -17.99 15.76
CA GLU A 116 11.21 -19.28 15.56
C GLU A 116 11.95 -19.36 14.20
N GLN A 117 11.51 -18.58 13.22
CA GLN A 117 12.10 -18.55 11.88
C GLN A 117 13.00 -17.34 11.71
N GLN A 118 14.10 -17.55 10.98
CA GLN A 118 15.08 -16.50 10.70
C GLN A 118 14.50 -15.39 9.81
N SER A 119 13.59 -15.72 8.93
CA SER A 119 13.04 -14.80 7.94
C SER A 119 11.53 -14.91 7.79
N GLY A 120 10.93 -13.82 7.42
CA GLY A 120 9.51 -13.64 7.21
C GLY A 120 9.19 -12.18 7.00
N ALA A 121 7.93 -11.86 7.06
CA ALA A 121 7.42 -10.49 7.07
C ALA A 121 6.20 -10.38 7.97
N TRP A 122 5.93 -9.20 8.43
CA TRP A 122 4.73 -8.87 9.19
C TRP A 122 4.28 -7.45 8.90
N CYS A 123 2.98 -7.24 8.91
CA CYS A 123 2.41 -5.93 8.64
C CYS A 123 1.04 -5.78 9.29
N LYS A 124 0.52 -4.56 9.23
CA LYS A 124 -0.87 -4.24 9.51
C LYS A 124 -1.50 -3.66 8.23
N ASP A 125 -2.79 -3.86 8.07
CA ASP A 125 -3.55 -3.20 7.02
C ASP A 125 -3.81 -1.74 7.41
N PRO A 126 -3.27 -0.75 6.68
CA PRO A 126 -3.45 0.64 7.06
C PRO A 126 -4.89 1.14 6.90
N LEU A 127 -5.69 0.51 6.05
CA LEU A 127 -7.07 0.92 5.76
C LEU A 127 -8.11 0.24 6.64
N GLN A 128 -7.76 -0.86 7.30
CA GLN A 128 -8.67 -1.55 8.21
C GLN A 128 -8.62 -0.94 9.62
N ALA A 129 -9.80 -0.82 10.22
CA ALA A 129 -9.89 -0.43 11.62
C ALA A 129 -9.33 -1.52 12.55
N GLY A 130 -8.76 -1.10 13.69
CA GLY A 130 -8.20 -2.01 14.69
C GLY A 130 -6.71 -2.25 14.54
N ASP A 131 -6.19 -3.19 15.32
CA ASP A 131 -4.76 -3.45 15.49
C ASP A 131 -4.33 -4.83 14.99
N LYS A 132 -5.10 -5.43 14.08
CA LYS A 132 -4.77 -6.73 13.51
C LYS A 132 -3.39 -6.75 12.89
N VAL A 133 -2.67 -7.81 13.20
CA VAL A 133 -1.32 -8.07 12.68
C VAL A 133 -1.36 -9.28 11.78
N TYR A 134 -0.78 -9.16 10.62
CA TYR A 134 -0.56 -10.24 9.66
C TYR A 134 0.90 -10.66 9.70
N PHE A 135 1.13 -11.94 9.93
CA PHE A 135 2.44 -12.50 10.21
C PHE A 135 2.69 -13.71 9.32
N MET A 136 3.79 -13.68 8.58
CA MET A 136 4.16 -14.75 7.64
C MET A 136 5.62 -15.15 7.83
N PRO A 137 5.91 -16.17 8.65
CA PRO A 137 7.21 -16.82 8.63
C PRO A 137 7.46 -17.40 7.25
N TRP A 138 8.65 -17.16 6.70
CA TRP A 138 8.95 -17.58 5.34
C TRP A 138 10.09 -18.59 5.27
N THR A 139 9.85 -19.66 4.53
CA THR A 139 10.83 -20.68 4.17
C THR A 139 10.73 -20.95 2.67
N PRO A 140 11.85 -20.97 1.95
CA PRO A 140 11.84 -21.24 0.51
C PRO A 140 11.08 -22.51 0.16
N TYR A 141 10.26 -22.44 -0.88
CA TYR A 141 9.49 -23.55 -1.45
C TYR A 141 8.43 -24.18 -0.54
N ARG A 142 8.12 -23.59 0.62
CA ARG A 142 7.20 -24.18 1.60
C ARG A 142 6.13 -23.22 2.12
N THR A 143 6.28 -21.93 1.92
CA THR A 143 5.39 -20.92 2.55
C THR A 143 4.13 -20.71 1.75
N ASP A 144 3.00 -21.07 2.34
CA ASP A 144 1.65 -20.84 1.80
C ASP A 144 0.64 -20.56 2.92
N THR A 145 1.12 -20.11 4.07
CA THR A 145 0.30 -19.86 5.26
C THR A 145 0.56 -18.47 5.82
N LEU A 146 -0.53 -17.76 6.10
CA LEU A 146 -0.54 -16.46 6.76
C LEU A 146 -1.26 -16.59 8.10
N ILE A 147 -0.72 -15.94 9.13
CA ILE A 147 -1.29 -15.94 10.47
C ILE A 147 -1.79 -14.53 10.81
N GLU A 148 -3.02 -14.43 11.30
CA GLU A 148 -3.62 -13.21 11.82
C GLU A 148 -3.65 -13.23 13.35
N TYR A 149 -3.24 -12.13 13.95
CA TYR A 149 -3.38 -11.85 15.37
C TYR A 149 -4.24 -10.60 15.56
N ALA A 150 -5.03 -10.56 16.62
CA ALA A 150 -5.90 -9.42 16.89
C ALA A 150 -5.13 -8.15 17.31
N SER A 151 -3.92 -8.34 17.88
CA SER A 151 -3.04 -7.26 18.35
C SER A 151 -1.59 -7.71 18.42
N LEU A 152 -0.66 -6.77 18.67
CA LEU A 152 0.72 -7.08 18.96
C LEU A 152 0.89 -7.88 20.27
N ASP A 153 0.03 -7.67 21.25
CA ASP A 153 0.07 -8.43 22.51
C ASP A 153 -0.37 -9.88 22.29
N ASP A 154 -1.30 -10.11 21.38
CA ASP A 154 -1.70 -11.46 20.98
C ASP A 154 -0.58 -12.14 20.18
N LEU A 155 0.13 -11.40 19.32
CA LEU A 155 1.31 -11.91 18.63
C LEU A 155 2.40 -12.34 19.63
N ARG A 156 2.74 -11.48 20.61
CA ARG A 156 3.72 -11.80 21.67
C ARG A 156 3.33 -13.02 22.50
N SER A 157 2.03 -13.19 22.73
CA SER A 157 1.49 -14.29 23.53
C SER A 157 1.23 -15.56 22.73
N GLY A 158 1.45 -15.54 21.41
CA GLY A 158 1.16 -16.65 20.52
C GLY A 158 -0.34 -16.94 20.32
N ARG A 159 -1.23 -16.00 20.69
CA ARG A 159 -2.69 -16.17 20.57
C ARG A 159 -3.15 -15.84 19.16
N GLN A 160 -3.09 -16.82 18.29
CA GLN A 160 -3.54 -16.68 16.90
C GLN A 160 -5.06 -16.49 16.83
N THR A 161 -5.51 -15.53 16.02
CA THR A 161 -6.93 -15.34 15.71
C THR A 161 -7.38 -16.23 14.57
N THR A 162 -6.61 -16.24 13.49
CA THR A 162 -6.94 -16.99 12.27
C THR A 162 -5.66 -17.39 11.55
N THR A 163 -5.69 -18.56 10.95
CA THR A 163 -4.68 -19.02 10.01
C THR A 163 -5.30 -19.15 8.63
N TYR A 164 -4.69 -18.51 7.64
CA TYR A 164 -5.12 -18.56 6.26
C TYR A 164 -4.21 -19.48 5.44
N LYS A 165 -4.81 -20.42 4.72
CA LYS A 165 -4.11 -21.16 3.68
C LYS A 165 -4.18 -20.37 2.39
N LEU A 166 -3.03 -19.93 1.90
CA LEU A 166 -2.96 -19.17 0.65
C LEU A 166 -3.12 -20.09 -0.57
N PRO A 167 -3.66 -19.58 -1.68
CA PRO A 167 -3.93 -20.39 -2.88
C PRO A 167 -2.65 -20.82 -3.62
N HIS A 168 -1.53 -20.17 -3.34
CA HIS A 168 -0.23 -20.44 -3.95
C HIS A 168 0.87 -20.26 -2.91
N ARG A 169 2.03 -20.88 -3.14
CA ARG A 169 3.24 -20.60 -2.38
C ARG A 169 3.75 -19.19 -2.69
N VAL A 170 4.43 -18.62 -1.72
CA VAL A 170 4.94 -17.26 -1.73
C VAL A 170 6.44 -17.25 -2.01
N ASP A 171 6.89 -16.47 -2.98
CA ASP A 171 8.30 -16.12 -3.15
C ASP A 171 8.65 -14.87 -2.33
N GLY A 172 9.69 -15.00 -1.52
CA GLY A 172 10.21 -13.90 -0.73
C GLY A 172 9.30 -13.44 0.41
N THR A 173 9.65 -12.29 0.95
CA THR A 173 9.05 -11.69 2.14
C THR A 173 8.30 -10.39 1.85
N GLY A 174 7.98 -10.14 0.60
CA GLY A 174 7.42 -8.87 0.13
C GLY A 174 5.90 -8.82 0.11
N PHE A 175 5.19 -9.52 0.99
CA PHE A 175 3.74 -9.41 1.05
C PHE A 175 3.30 -8.17 1.81
N VAL A 176 2.10 -7.67 1.49
CA VAL A 176 1.44 -6.59 2.24
C VAL A 176 -0.04 -6.88 2.42
N ALA A 177 -0.62 -6.26 3.45
CA ALA A 177 -2.06 -6.19 3.67
C ALA A 177 -2.57 -4.81 3.24
N TYR A 178 -3.63 -4.78 2.45
CA TYR A 178 -4.22 -3.53 1.99
C TYR A 178 -5.72 -3.69 1.72
N ASP A 179 -6.54 -2.92 2.41
CA ASP A 179 -8.01 -2.88 2.30
C ASP A 179 -8.69 -4.25 2.32
N GLY A 180 -8.37 -5.05 3.33
CA GLY A 180 -8.97 -6.37 3.55
C GLY A 180 -8.45 -7.48 2.64
N ALA A 181 -7.37 -7.24 1.91
CA ALA A 181 -6.73 -8.23 1.06
C ALA A 181 -5.22 -8.35 1.35
N ILE A 182 -4.69 -9.51 1.06
CA ILE A 182 -3.26 -9.78 1.06
C ILE A 182 -2.76 -9.83 -0.38
N PHE A 183 -1.66 -9.13 -0.63
CA PHE A 183 -0.97 -9.14 -1.91
C PHE A 183 0.40 -9.79 -1.73
N PHE A 184 0.73 -10.75 -2.58
CA PHE A 184 2.01 -11.45 -2.50
C PHE A 184 2.50 -11.94 -3.88
N ASN A 185 3.80 -12.14 -4.01
CA ASN A 185 4.39 -12.72 -5.21
C ASN A 185 4.20 -14.24 -5.20
N LYS A 186 3.56 -14.76 -6.23
CA LYS A 186 3.39 -16.20 -6.45
C LYS A 186 4.72 -16.84 -6.82
N GLU A 187 5.08 -17.88 -6.08
CA GLU A 187 6.35 -18.60 -6.24
C GLU A 187 6.66 -18.94 -7.69
N ARG A 188 7.89 -18.68 -8.09
CA ARG A 188 8.45 -18.95 -9.43
C ARG A 188 7.73 -18.24 -10.57
N THR A 189 7.09 -17.15 -10.30
CA THR A 189 6.39 -16.36 -11.32
C THR A 189 6.62 -14.86 -11.15
N ARG A 190 6.23 -14.10 -12.18
CA ARG A 190 6.13 -12.64 -12.14
C ARG A 190 4.79 -12.13 -11.62
N ASN A 191 4.00 -13.01 -11.01
CA ASN A 191 2.62 -12.71 -10.71
C ASN A 191 2.46 -12.24 -9.26
N ILE A 192 1.65 -11.22 -9.08
CA ILE A 192 1.13 -10.78 -7.79
C ILE A 192 -0.28 -11.33 -7.64
N VAL A 193 -0.52 -12.04 -6.57
CA VAL A 193 -1.83 -12.59 -6.22
C VAL A 193 -2.49 -11.67 -5.21
N LYS A 194 -3.77 -11.36 -5.44
CA LYS A 194 -4.66 -10.74 -4.48
C LYS A 194 -5.53 -11.81 -3.83
N PHE A 195 -5.42 -11.92 -2.51
CA PHE A 195 -6.20 -12.85 -1.68
C PHE A 195 -7.11 -12.07 -0.75
N ASP A 196 -8.41 -12.25 -0.89
CA ASP A 196 -9.42 -11.59 -0.06
C ASP A 196 -9.54 -12.31 1.30
N LEU A 197 -9.33 -11.56 2.39
CA LEU A 197 -9.32 -12.12 3.74
C LEU A 197 -10.71 -12.53 4.24
N ARG A 198 -11.75 -11.84 3.77
CA ARG A 198 -13.14 -12.12 4.19
C ARG A 198 -13.66 -13.39 3.53
N THR A 199 -13.50 -13.51 2.22
CA THR A 199 -14.00 -14.66 1.44
C THR A 199 -13.03 -15.83 1.45
N ARG A 200 -11.75 -15.59 1.80
CA ARG A 200 -10.65 -16.56 1.81
C ARG A 200 -10.38 -17.19 0.45
N ILE A 201 -10.57 -16.42 -0.60
CA ILE A 201 -10.30 -16.84 -1.98
C ILE A 201 -9.37 -15.87 -2.69
N LYS A 202 -8.72 -16.37 -3.74
CA LYS A 202 -8.02 -15.54 -4.70
C LYS A 202 -9.01 -14.66 -5.45
N SER A 203 -8.92 -13.35 -5.29
CA SER A 203 -9.79 -12.38 -5.95
C SER A 203 -9.18 -11.76 -7.21
N GLY A 204 -7.90 -12.00 -7.46
CA GLY A 204 -7.25 -11.53 -8.67
C GLY A 204 -5.77 -11.89 -8.75
N GLU A 205 -5.18 -11.63 -9.91
CA GLU A 205 -3.77 -11.84 -10.18
C GLU A 205 -3.30 -10.83 -11.23
N ALA A 206 -2.13 -10.22 -11.02
CA ALA A 206 -1.49 -9.29 -11.95
C ALA A 206 -0.12 -9.80 -12.35
N ILE A 207 0.25 -9.64 -13.61
CA ILE A 207 1.58 -10.01 -14.11
C ILE A 207 2.44 -8.74 -14.11
N VAL A 208 3.56 -8.76 -13.40
CA VAL A 208 4.56 -7.67 -13.44
C VAL A 208 5.42 -7.86 -14.69
N ALA A 209 5.08 -7.11 -15.73
CA ALA A 209 5.74 -7.25 -17.03
C ALA A 209 7.25 -7.05 -16.90
N ASN A 210 8.02 -7.93 -17.54
CA ASN A 210 9.49 -7.91 -17.60
C ASN A 210 10.21 -8.02 -16.25
N ALA A 211 9.50 -8.22 -15.14
CA ALA A 211 10.14 -8.35 -13.84
C ALA A 211 11.07 -9.57 -13.80
N ASN A 212 12.24 -9.38 -13.22
CA ASN A 212 13.08 -10.47 -12.76
C ASN A 212 12.36 -11.19 -11.61
N TYR A 213 12.49 -12.48 -11.53
CA TYR A 213 11.79 -13.30 -10.54
C TYR A 213 12.62 -14.53 -10.20
N HIS A 214 12.22 -15.19 -9.13
CA HIS A 214 12.77 -16.46 -8.69
C HIS A 214 14.30 -16.45 -8.59
N ASP A 215 14.85 -15.61 -7.72
CA ASP A 215 16.28 -15.54 -7.39
C ASP A 215 17.17 -14.94 -8.50
N THR A 216 16.58 -14.13 -9.38
CA THR A 216 17.32 -13.45 -10.44
C THR A 216 17.85 -12.09 -9.98
N SER A 217 17.03 -11.30 -9.30
CA SER A 217 17.39 -10.01 -8.71
C SER A 217 16.78 -9.83 -7.31
N PRO A 218 17.05 -10.75 -6.37
CA PRO A 218 16.53 -10.63 -5.01
C PRO A 218 17.25 -9.52 -4.24
N TYR A 219 16.68 -9.14 -3.11
CA TYR A 219 17.43 -8.40 -2.10
C TYR A 219 18.61 -9.23 -1.55
N ARG A 220 19.62 -8.53 -1.06
CA ARG A 220 20.90 -9.12 -0.64
C ARG A 220 20.82 -10.04 0.57
N TRP A 221 19.79 -9.97 1.38
CA TRP A 221 19.71 -10.73 2.64
C TRP A 221 19.68 -12.28 2.49
N GLY A 222 19.56 -12.77 1.27
CA GLY A 222 19.66 -14.20 0.96
C GLY A 222 18.33 -14.92 0.73
N GLY A 223 17.21 -14.20 0.72
CA GLY A 223 15.88 -14.72 0.34
C GLY A 223 15.57 -14.53 -1.13
N LYS A 224 14.32 -14.79 -1.50
CA LYS A 224 13.83 -14.74 -2.89
C LYS A 224 12.87 -13.58 -3.12
N THR A 225 13.15 -12.42 -2.53
CA THR A 225 12.36 -11.22 -2.70
C THR A 225 12.82 -10.45 -3.95
N ASP A 226 12.54 -11.02 -5.10
CA ASP A 226 12.73 -10.36 -6.40
C ASP A 226 11.65 -9.30 -6.64
N ILE A 227 10.42 -9.61 -6.23
CA ILE A 227 9.26 -8.73 -6.35
C ILE A 227 8.75 -8.44 -4.95
N ASP A 228 8.88 -7.19 -4.55
CA ASP A 228 8.50 -6.69 -3.24
C ASP A 228 7.28 -5.77 -3.38
N LEU A 229 6.37 -5.83 -2.43
CA LEU A 229 5.21 -4.97 -2.35
C LEU A 229 5.40 -3.99 -1.20
N ALA A 230 4.93 -2.78 -1.39
CA ALA A 230 4.98 -1.74 -0.37
C ALA A 230 3.70 -0.92 -0.37
N VAL A 231 3.40 -0.30 0.75
CA VAL A 231 2.24 0.57 0.94
C VAL A 231 2.71 1.90 1.50
N ASP A 232 2.16 2.98 1.00
CA ASP A 232 2.35 4.32 1.55
C ASP A 232 1.06 5.15 1.46
N GLU A 233 1.17 6.46 1.67
CA GLU A 233 0.06 7.41 1.62
C GLU A 233 -0.60 7.49 0.24
N ARG A 234 0.12 7.06 -0.82
CA ARG A 234 -0.35 7.07 -2.22
C ARG A 234 -0.89 5.73 -2.70
N GLY A 235 -0.84 4.70 -1.86
CA GLY A 235 -1.41 3.39 -2.15
C GLY A 235 -0.41 2.24 -2.23
N LEU A 236 -0.61 1.34 -3.18
CA LEU A 236 0.12 0.09 -3.31
C LEU A 236 1.21 0.20 -4.38
N TRP A 237 2.41 -0.23 -4.03
CA TRP A 237 3.60 -0.19 -4.85
C TRP A 237 4.20 -1.56 -5.07
N VAL A 238 4.89 -1.72 -6.20
CA VAL A 238 5.69 -2.89 -6.52
C VAL A 238 7.13 -2.45 -6.77
N ILE A 239 8.07 -3.06 -6.06
CA ILE A 239 9.50 -2.79 -6.13
C ILE A 239 10.16 -4.04 -6.69
N TYR A 240 10.76 -3.93 -7.87
CA TYR A 240 11.33 -5.06 -8.59
C TYR A 240 12.53 -4.63 -9.43
N ALA A 241 13.08 -5.53 -10.22
CA ALA A 241 14.12 -5.21 -11.20
C ALA A 241 13.78 -5.85 -12.55
N THR A 242 14.37 -5.35 -13.62
CA THR A 242 14.23 -5.87 -14.96
C THR A 242 15.61 -6.03 -15.62
N GLU A 243 15.71 -6.95 -16.59
CA GLU A 243 16.93 -7.04 -17.41
C GLU A 243 17.12 -5.79 -18.26
N GLN A 244 16.03 -5.19 -18.75
CA GLN A 244 16.06 -3.96 -19.55
C GLN A 244 16.67 -2.81 -18.77
N ASN A 245 16.44 -2.74 -17.46
CA ASN A 245 17.07 -1.77 -16.57
C ASN A 245 18.35 -2.31 -15.89
N ASN A 246 18.97 -3.33 -16.45
CA ASN A 246 20.23 -3.92 -15.97
C ASN A 246 20.21 -4.39 -14.50
N GLY A 247 19.10 -4.96 -14.03
CA GLY A 247 18.94 -5.42 -12.66
C GLY A 247 18.75 -4.30 -11.63
N ARG A 248 18.57 -3.06 -12.08
CA ARG A 248 18.31 -1.91 -11.22
C ARG A 248 16.84 -1.86 -10.83
N ILE A 249 16.56 -1.25 -9.69
CA ILE A 249 15.19 -1.13 -9.16
C ILE A 249 14.29 -0.39 -10.15
N VAL A 250 13.15 -0.99 -10.38
CA VAL A 250 11.99 -0.41 -11.07
C VAL A 250 10.84 -0.35 -10.07
N LEU A 251 10.12 0.76 -10.08
CA LEU A 251 8.94 0.99 -9.26
C LEU A 251 7.70 1.01 -10.13
N SER A 252 6.64 0.38 -9.68
CA SER A 252 5.33 0.54 -10.31
C SER A 252 4.27 0.77 -9.26
N GLN A 253 3.33 1.67 -9.56
CA GLN A 253 2.13 1.84 -8.77
C GLN A 253 1.08 0.86 -9.25
N LEU A 254 0.56 0.05 -8.35
CA LEU A 254 -0.45 -0.97 -8.63
C LEU A 254 -1.79 -0.55 -8.06
N ASN A 255 -2.81 -0.49 -8.92
CA ASN A 255 -4.16 -0.28 -8.46
C ASN A 255 -4.67 -1.54 -7.72
N PRO A 256 -4.98 -1.46 -6.42
CA PRO A 256 -5.32 -2.64 -5.61
C PRO A 256 -6.68 -3.26 -5.97
N TYR A 257 -7.52 -2.54 -6.71
CA TYR A 257 -8.88 -2.98 -7.05
C TYR A 257 -8.93 -3.55 -8.47
N THR A 258 -8.37 -2.84 -9.44
CA THR A 258 -8.36 -3.26 -10.84
C THR A 258 -7.17 -4.13 -11.20
N LEU A 259 -6.13 -4.17 -10.34
CA LEU A 259 -4.86 -4.84 -10.57
C LEU A 259 -4.12 -4.36 -11.83
N ARG A 260 -4.34 -3.11 -12.20
CA ARG A 260 -3.63 -2.44 -13.30
C ARG A 260 -2.46 -1.64 -12.78
N PHE A 261 -1.37 -1.66 -13.51
CA PHE A 261 -0.23 -0.77 -13.25
C PHE A 261 -0.56 0.61 -13.79
N GLU A 262 -0.49 1.64 -12.94
CA GLU A 262 -0.89 3.01 -13.28
C GLU A 262 0.30 3.83 -13.76
N ALA A 263 1.47 3.61 -13.17
CA ALA A 263 2.70 4.30 -13.53
C ALA A 263 3.92 3.45 -13.20
N THR A 264 5.04 3.70 -13.88
CA THR A 264 6.30 2.97 -13.71
C THR A 264 7.47 3.93 -13.80
N TRP A 265 8.48 3.73 -12.94
CA TRP A 265 9.70 4.51 -12.87
C TRP A 265 10.92 3.60 -12.82
N GLU A 266 11.96 3.98 -13.54
CA GLU A 266 13.25 3.29 -13.52
C GLU A 266 14.23 4.08 -12.66
N THR A 267 15.00 3.38 -11.83
CA THR A 267 16.03 3.97 -10.99
C THR A 267 17.42 3.54 -11.48
N VAL A 268 18.45 4.08 -10.85
CA VAL A 268 19.84 3.72 -11.12
C VAL A 268 20.44 2.78 -10.07
N TYR A 269 19.68 2.39 -9.07
CA TYR A 269 20.15 1.58 -7.93
C TYR A 269 20.05 0.08 -8.22
N ASP A 270 21.17 -0.64 -8.10
CA ASP A 270 21.18 -2.10 -8.25
C ASP A 270 20.41 -2.78 -7.13
N LYS A 271 19.35 -3.50 -7.48
CA LYS A 271 18.48 -4.16 -6.50
C LYS A 271 19.22 -5.18 -5.63
N ARG A 272 20.22 -5.87 -6.16
CA ARG A 272 21.02 -6.84 -5.41
C ARG A 272 21.93 -6.20 -4.36
N SER A 273 22.19 -4.89 -4.45
CA SER A 273 22.91 -4.14 -3.43
C SER A 273 22.02 -3.71 -2.27
N ALA A 274 20.70 -3.74 -2.45
CA ALA A 274 19.74 -3.41 -1.41
C ALA A 274 19.50 -4.59 -0.47
N SER A 275 19.42 -4.32 0.83
CA SER A 275 18.97 -5.29 1.81
C SER A 275 17.44 -5.35 1.85
N ASN A 276 16.78 -4.21 1.69
CA ASN A 276 15.34 -4.04 1.55
C ASN A 276 15.02 -2.64 1.06
N ALA A 277 13.74 -2.35 0.83
CA ALA A 277 13.28 -1.01 0.47
C ALA A 277 11.85 -0.80 0.96
N PHE A 278 11.46 0.46 1.11
CA PHE A 278 10.10 0.84 1.49
C PHE A 278 9.69 2.16 0.83
N MET A 279 8.40 2.44 0.82
CA MET A 279 7.83 3.66 0.25
C MET A 279 7.27 4.56 1.35
N VAL A 280 7.50 5.86 1.24
CA VAL A 280 6.85 6.89 2.04
C VAL A 280 6.55 8.08 1.14
N CYS A 281 5.33 8.57 1.11
CA CYS A 281 4.93 9.75 0.32
C CYS A 281 5.25 9.65 -1.18
N GLY A 282 5.28 8.45 -1.75
CA GLY A 282 5.69 8.22 -3.14
C GLY A 282 7.20 8.34 -3.36
N ILE A 283 7.98 8.27 -2.29
CA ILE A 283 9.44 8.26 -2.32
C ILE A 283 9.94 6.89 -1.91
N LEU A 284 10.71 6.24 -2.78
CA LEU A 284 11.43 5.02 -2.45
C LEU A 284 12.58 5.34 -1.50
N HIS A 285 12.73 4.50 -0.49
CA HIS A 285 13.88 4.50 0.43
C HIS A 285 14.54 3.14 0.37
N VAL A 286 15.82 3.09 0.01
CA VAL A 286 16.57 1.84 -0.12
C VAL A 286 17.47 1.65 1.10
N VAL A 287 17.26 0.55 1.80
CA VAL A 287 18.09 0.16 2.94
C VAL A 287 19.25 -0.71 2.45
N ARG A 288 20.47 -0.30 2.77
CA ARG A 288 21.67 -1.07 2.53
C ARG A 288 22.32 -1.45 3.85
N SER A 289 22.50 -2.75 4.06
CA SER A 289 23.30 -3.27 5.14
C SER A 289 24.71 -3.52 4.62
N THR A 290 25.71 -2.94 5.28
CA THR A 290 27.13 -3.16 5.02
C THR A 290 27.70 -4.23 5.91
N TYR A 291 26.93 -5.28 6.18
CA TYR A 291 27.41 -6.40 6.95
C TYR A 291 28.49 -7.14 6.15
N GLU A 292 29.75 -6.99 6.56
CA GLU A 292 30.87 -7.81 6.10
C GLU A 292 31.10 -8.93 7.11
N GLU A 293 31.40 -10.13 6.62
CA GLU A 293 31.50 -11.37 7.43
C GLU A 293 32.46 -11.33 8.63
N ASN A 294 33.30 -10.30 8.72
CA ASN A 294 34.34 -10.16 9.75
C ASN A 294 34.22 -8.91 10.62
N GLU A 295 33.22 -8.08 10.46
CA GLU A 295 33.06 -6.88 11.28
C GLU A 295 31.87 -7.02 12.23
N SER A 296 32.17 -7.05 13.53
CA SER A 296 31.19 -7.04 14.64
C SER A 296 30.40 -5.72 14.75
N GLU A 297 30.48 -4.85 13.77
CA GLU A 297 29.80 -3.55 13.77
C GLU A 297 28.45 -3.64 13.05
N ALA A 298 27.43 -3.96 13.84
CA ALA A 298 26.03 -3.78 13.47
C ALA A 298 25.64 -2.33 13.08
N SER A 299 26.61 -1.42 13.05
CA SER A 299 26.39 0.03 13.03
C SER A 299 26.41 0.68 11.64
N LYS A 300 26.56 -0.08 10.55
CA LYS A 300 26.73 0.51 9.21
C LYS A 300 25.56 0.35 8.25
N SER A 301 24.40 -0.13 8.71
CA SER A 301 23.21 -0.12 7.86
C SER A 301 22.66 1.29 7.74
N GLN A 302 22.29 1.65 6.53
CA GLN A 302 21.81 2.99 6.22
C GLN A 302 20.78 2.96 5.10
N ILE A 303 19.92 3.97 5.06
CA ILE A 303 19.22 4.33 3.83
C ILE A 303 20.22 5.13 3.01
N ASP A 304 20.67 4.57 1.90
CA ASP A 304 21.72 5.18 1.07
C ASP A 304 21.22 5.72 -0.26
N TYR A 305 19.95 5.48 -0.60
CA TYR A 305 19.34 5.97 -1.82
C TYR A 305 17.86 6.25 -1.64
N VAL A 306 17.40 7.34 -2.22
CA VAL A 306 16.00 7.68 -2.33
C VAL A 306 15.61 8.00 -3.77
N TYR A 307 14.36 7.73 -4.15
CA TYR A 307 13.84 8.09 -5.47
C TYR A 307 12.46 8.72 -5.33
N ASN A 308 12.36 9.98 -5.72
CA ASN A 308 11.11 10.73 -5.69
C ASN A 308 10.33 10.52 -6.99
N THR A 309 9.22 9.79 -6.93
CA THR A 309 8.40 9.47 -8.10
C THR A 309 7.68 10.69 -8.69
N LYS A 310 7.42 11.73 -7.89
CA LYS A 310 6.81 12.97 -8.37
C LYS A 310 7.79 13.78 -9.23
N LEU A 311 9.05 13.83 -8.82
CA LEU A 311 10.10 14.54 -9.54
C LEU A 311 10.77 13.68 -10.62
N GLY A 312 10.61 12.34 -10.57
CA GLY A 312 11.31 11.42 -11.45
C GLY A 312 12.83 11.42 -11.21
N GLN A 313 13.28 11.67 -9.99
CA GLN A 313 14.67 11.85 -9.64
C GLN A 313 15.07 11.02 -8.44
N GLY A 314 16.27 10.45 -8.51
CA GLY A 314 16.89 9.73 -7.41
C GLY A 314 18.19 10.39 -6.96
N GLU A 315 18.51 10.23 -5.68
CA GLU A 315 19.74 10.74 -5.08
C GLU A 315 20.28 9.77 -4.03
N TYR A 316 21.59 9.79 -3.84
CA TYR A 316 22.23 9.08 -2.75
C TYR A 316 22.18 9.94 -1.48
N VAL A 317 21.78 9.29 -0.39
CA VAL A 317 21.61 9.89 0.93
C VAL A 317 22.39 9.09 1.97
N ASN A 318 22.45 9.60 3.18
CA ASN A 318 23.06 8.89 4.30
C ASN A 318 22.20 9.08 5.55
N ILE A 319 21.19 8.21 5.71
CA ILE A 319 20.33 8.17 6.90
C ILE A 319 20.64 6.87 7.63
N LEU A 320 21.10 6.96 8.87
CA LEU A 320 21.37 5.78 9.70
C LEU A 320 20.12 4.91 9.82
N PHE A 321 20.29 3.61 9.59
CA PHE A 321 19.28 2.60 9.86
C PHE A 321 19.82 1.68 10.96
N PRO A 322 19.36 1.81 12.21
CA PRO A 322 19.88 1.01 13.32
C PRO A 322 19.58 -0.47 13.11
N ASN A 323 20.61 -1.26 12.80
CA ASN A 323 20.52 -2.69 12.54
C ASN A 323 21.32 -3.46 13.60
N GLN A 324 20.63 -4.14 14.51
CA GLN A 324 21.25 -4.85 15.64
C GLN A 324 21.44 -6.35 15.36
N TYR A 325 20.73 -6.93 14.38
CA TYR A 325 20.62 -8.39 14.26
C TYR A 325 21.01 -8.92 12.87
N GLN A 326 21.67 -8.13 12.07
CA GLN A 326 22.29 -8.48 10.77
C GLN A 326 21.33 -8.56 9.59
N TYR A 327 20.61 -9.67 9.39
CA TYR A 327 19.80 -9.94 8.21
C TYR A 327 18.45 -9.25 8.29
N ILE A 328 18.24 -8.25 7.42
CA ILE A 328 16.97 -7.54 7.32
C ILE A 328 16.11 -8.27 6.27
N ALA A 329 15.28 -9.20 6.72
CA ALA A 329 14.47 -10.02 5.83
C ALA A 329 13.27 -9.26 5.24
N ALA A 330 12.70 -8.31 5.97
CA ALA A 330 11.60 -7.48 5.51
C ALA A 330 11.59 -6.12 6.22
N VAL A 331 11.21 -5.09 5.47
CA VAL A 331 10.95 -3.73 5.98
C VAL A 331 9.69 -3.22 5.32
N ASP A 332 8.65 -2.99 6.11
CA ASP A 332 7.36 -2.47 5.64
C ASP A 332 7.00 -1.19 6.38
N TYR A 333 6.65 -0.16 5.63
CA TYR A 333 6.12 1.08 6.19
C TYR A 333 4.60 0.99 6.35
N ASN A 334 4.09 1.51 7.44
CA ASN A 334 2.66 1.68 7.65
C ASN A 334 2.29 3.17 7.75
N PRO A 335 1.55 3.72 6.77
CA PRO A 335 1.21 5.15 6.74
C PRO A 335 0.23 5.56 7.84
N ARG A 336 -0.48 4.64 8.48
CA ARG A 336 -1.36 4.94 9.60
C ARG A 336 -0.59 5.20 10.89
N ASP A 337 0.44 4.40 11.13
CA ASP A 337 1.22 4.43 12.37
C ASP A 337 2.49 5.28 12.22
N ASN A 338 2.89 5.61 10.99
CA ASN A 338 4.17 6.25 10.64
C ASN A 338 5.38 5.47 11.20
N GLN A 339 5.31 4.14 11.14
CA GLN A 339 6.33 3.24 11.65
C GLN A 339 6.80 2.27 10.58
N LEU A 340 8.02 1.77 10.73
CA LEU A 340 8.48 0.60 10.01
C LEU A 340 8.24 -0.66 10.83
N TYR A 341 7.78 -1.70 10.16
CA TYR A 341 7.65 -3.06 10.67
C TYR A 341 8.74 -3.91 10.03
N VAL A 342 9.62 -4.43 10.86
CA VAL A 342 10.87 -5.05 10.40
C VAL A 342 10.99 -6.47 10.93
N TRP A 343 11.42 -7.37 10.06
CA TRP A 343 11.91 -8.69 10.42
C TRP A 343 13.43 -8.71 10.24
N ASN A 344 14.15 -8.73 11.35
CA ASN A 344 15.59 -8.65 11.35
C ASN A 344 16.18 -9.91 12.00
N ASN A 345 16.55 -10.88 11.17
CA ASN A 345 17.06 -12.18 11.63
C ASN A 345 16.08 -12.80 12.66
N PHE A 346 15.80 -13.54 13.28
CA PHE A 346 14.75 -14.02 14.21
C PHE A 346 13.93 -12.93 14.95
N TYR A 347 14.29 -11.64 14.84
CA TYR A 347 13.73 -10.57 15.69
C TYR A 347 12.69 -9.73 14.95
N ILE A 348 11.56 -9.57 15.61
CA ILE A 348 10.44 -8.75 15.13
C ILE A 348 10.54 -7.39 15.81
N LEU A 349 10.67 -6.35 15.00
CA LEU A 349 10.99 -5.00 15.44
C LEU A 349 10.04 -3.96 14.87
N ARG A 350 9.91 -2.83 15.57
CA ARG A 350 9.27 -1.61 15.06
C ARG A 350 10.26 -0.46 15.17
N TYR A 351 10.18 0.45 14.21
CA TYR A 351 10.97 1.68 14.23
C TYR A 351 10.05 2.89 14.11
N ASN A 352 10.24 3.89 14.96
CA ASN A 352 9.64 5.18 14.78
C ASN A 352 10.43 5.96 13.73
N LEU A 353 9.73 6.76 12.92
CA LEU A 353 10.33 7.60 11.90
C LEU A 353 10.20 9.06 12.30
N GLU A 354 11.25 9.84 12.03
CA GLU A 354 11.26 11.27 12.20
C GLU A 354 11.20 11.96 10.84
N PHE A 355 10.26 12.87 10.69
CA PHE A 355 10.03 13.60 9.44
C PHE A 355 10.36 15.08 9.61
N GLY A 356 10.93 15.67 8.57
CA GLY A 356 11.03 17.11 8.43
C GLY A 356 9.70 17.72 7.96
N PRO A 357 9.63 19.05 7.83
CA PRO A 357 8.45 19.69 7.30
C PRO A 357 8.12 19.14 5.91
N PRO A 358 6.82 18.96 5.58
CA PRO A 358 6.43 18.58 4.23
C PRO A 358 6.95 19.60 3.22
N ASP A 359 7.27 19.12 2.02
CA ASP A 359 7.66 19.98 0.91
C ASP A 359 6.56 21.02 0.68
N PRO A 360 6.86 22.33 0.69
CA PRO A 360 5.86 23.37 0.45
C PRO A 360 5.13 23.22 -0.90
N ASP A 361 5.68 22.46 -1.83
CA ASP A 361 5.06 22.15 -3.12
C ASP A 361 4.27 20.81 -3.12
N GLU A 362 4.26 20.06 -2.05
CA GLU A 362 3.53 18.79 -1.98
C GLU A 362 1.99 18.95 -2.00
N GLY A 363 1.48 20.14 -1.79
CA GLY A 363 0.07 20.50 -1.95
C GLY A 363 -0.25 21.32 -3.20
N LYS A 364 0.75 21.66 -4.04
CA LYS A 364 0.56 22.47 -5.24
C LYS A 364 0.66 21.59 -6.48
N THR A 365 -0.49 21.15 -7.00
CA THR A 365 -0.55 20.64 -8.36
C THR A 365 -0.31 21.81 -9.32
N HIS A 366 0.84 21.83 -9.98
CA HIS A 366 1.06 22.70 -11.12
C HIS A 366 0.16 22.22 -12.29
N TYR A 367 -0.97 22.88 -12.43
CA TYR A 367 -1.67 22.85 -13.71
C TYR A 367 -0.87 23.71 -14.69
N GLY A 368 -0.14 23.07 -15.57
CA GLY A 368 0.41 23.73 -16.74
C GLY A 368 -0.75 24.25 -17.57
N LEU A 369 -0.92 25.59 -17.57
CA LEU A 369 -1.72 26.28 -18.56
C LEU A 369 -1.02 26.09 -19.92
N TYR A 370 -1.48 25.14 -20.72
CA TYR A 370 -1.28 25.22 -22.15
C TYR A 370 -2.36 26.13 -22.71
N GLY A 371 -1.96 27.37 -22.96
CA GLY A 371 -2.72 28.31 -23.76
C GLY A 371 -2.72 27.88 -25.23
N VAL A 372 -3.85 28.06 -25.78
CA VAL A 372 -4.41 28.34 -27.10
C VAL A 372 -5.52 27.43 -27.46
#